data_6d24496caaa95e96d25864f74ea00ec3
#
_entry.id   6d24496caaa95e96d25864f74ea00ec3
#
_cell.length_a   1.000
_cell.length_b   1.000
_cell.length_c   1.000
_cell.angle_alpha   90.00
_cell.angle_beta   90.00
_cell.angle_gamma   90.00
#
_symmetry.space_group_name_H-M   'P 1'
#
loop_
_entity.id
_entity.type
_entity.pdbx_description
1 polymer ?
#
loop_
_entity_poly.entity_id
_entity_poly.type
_entity_poly.pdbx_seq_one_letter_code
_entity_poly.pdbx_strand_id
1 'polypeptide(L)'
;MERNNESWAGFKGEQWKKEINVRDFIQNNYTPYTGDDSFLKPSSEKTRKVWNKLTEMFKVEREKGVYDTETKLPQSITTYGPGYIDKDNEVVVGLQTDAPLKRGIFPKGGIRMVENSLEAYGYHLDPMTKEIFTKYRKTHNEGVFSAYTEEMLAARRSAIITGLPDAYGRGRIIGDYRRVALYGTARLIEDKKQFQKRLDIQELNDEIIRNREEVTEQIHALQDFEKMCAAYGFDVTRPAKDAREAVQFVYLAYLAAVKDQDGAAMSIGRTSTFLDIYIEKDIRE
;
A
#
# COMPACT_ATOMS: atom_id res chain seq x y z
N MET A 1 -6.20 8.90 -35.49
CA MET A 1 -7.28 9.27 -34.55
C MET A 1 -6.80 10.49 -33.80
N GLU A 2 -7.44 11.64 -34.01
CA GLU A 2 -7.16 12.82 -33.18
C GLU A 2 -7.54 12.46 -31.73
N ARG A 3 -6.57 12.56 -30.81
CA ARG A 3 -6.86 12.43 -29.38
C ARG A 3 -7.81 13.57 -29.00
N ASN A 4 -8.90 13.23 -28.35
CA ASN A 4 -9.85 14.22 -27.88
C ASN A 4 -9.18 15.09 -26.80
N ASN A 5 -8.74 16.28 -27.17
CA ASN A 5 -8.01 17.21 -26.30
C ASN A 5 -8.82 17.65 -25.08
N GLU A 6 -10.15 17.49 -25.10
CA GLU A 6 -11.01 17.86 -23.97
C GLU A 6 -10.80 16.97 -22.73
N SER A 7 -10.42 15.68 -22.90
CA SER A 7 -10.17 14.78 -21.78
C SER A 7 -8.94 15.14 -20.93
N TRP A 8 -7.96 15.84 -21.52
CA TRP A 8 -6.79 16.34 -20.80
C TRP A 8 -7.03 17.65 -20.07
N ALA A 9 -8.05 18.39 -20.44
CA ALA A 9 -8.42 19.63 -19.78
C ALA A 9 -8.74 19.42 -18.29
N GLY A 10 -9.19 18.23 -17.90
CA GLY A 10 -9.47 17.85 -16.50
C GLY A 10 -8.28 17.90 -15.55
N PHE A 11 -7.06 17.99 -16.06
CA PHE A 11 -5.83 18.00 -15.26
C PHE A 11 -5.13 19.35 -15.21
N LYS A 12 -5.76 20.40 -15.70
CA LYS A 12 -5.22 21.77 -15.72
C LYS A 12 -5.91 22.66 -14.68
N GLY A 13 -5.13 23.35 -13.86
CA GLY A 13 -5.59 24.40 -12.94
C GLY A 13 -6.63 23.94 -11.92
N GLU A 14 -7.71 24.70 -11.76
CA GLU A 14 -8.73 24.48 -10.73
C GLU A 14 -9.57 23.20 -10.86
N GLN A 15 -9.44 22.50 -11.98
CA GLN A 15 -10.21 21.29 -12.24
C GLN A 15 -9.85 20.14 -11.28
N TRP A 16 -8.71 20.21 -10.62
CA TRP A 16 -8.34 19.32 -9.51
C TRP A 16 -9.33 19.35 -8.34
N LYS A 17 -10.13 20.38 -8.23
CA LYS A 17 -11.16 20.51 -7.20
C LYS A 17 -12.44 19.73 -7.52
N LYS A 18 -12.61 19.26 -8.75
CA LYS A 18 -13.77 18.47 -9.17
C LYS A 18 -13.47 16.99 -9.08
N GLU A 19 -14.48 16.20 -8.82
CA GLU A 19 -14.37 14.75 -8.89
C GLU A 19 -14.14 14.33 -10.34
N ILE A 20 -13.11 13.50 -10.56
CA ILE A 20 -12.78 12.94 -11.85
C ILE A 20 -13.26 11.50 -11.88
N ASN A 21 -14.09 11.15 -12.85
CA ASN A 21 -14.41 9.77 -13.13
C ASN A 21 -13.20 9.08 -13.77
N VAL A 22 -12.37 8.49 -12.93
CA VAL A 22 -11.12 7.85 -13.38
C VAL A 22 -11.37 6.71 -14.37
N ARG A 23 -12.47 5.97 -14.22
CA ARG A 23 -12.82 4.90 -15.13
C ARG A 23 -13.11 5.45 -16.53
N ASP A 24 -13.98 6.42 -16.64
CA ASP A 24 -14.35 7.02 -17.94
C ASP A 24 -13.14 7.72 -18.55
N PHE A 25 -12.34 8.39 -17.74
CA PHE A 25 -11.11 9.02 -18.20
C PHE A 25 -10.15 8.00 -18.82
N ILE A 26 -9.86 6.90 -18.14
CA ILE A 26 -8.96 5.84 -18.66
C ILE A 26 -9.54 5.22 -19.93
N GLN A 27 -10.84 4.95 -19.99
CA GLN A 27 -11.47 4.36 -21.17
C GLN A 27 -11.45 5.29 -22.39
N ASN A 28 -11.68 6.58 -22.17
CA ASN A 28 -11.67 7.56 -23.24
C ASN A 28 -10.28 7.89 -23.79
N ASN A 29 -9.23 7.65 -22.97
CA ASN A 29 -7.85 7.95 -23.36
C ASN A 29 -7.03 6.69 -23.67
N TYR A 30 -7.61 5.50 -23.58
CA TYR A 30 -6.91 4.27 -23.94
C TYR A 30 -6.67 4.20 -25.46
N THR A 31 -5.40 4.15 -25.83
CA THR A 31 -4.96 3.90 -27.21
C THR A 31 -4.13 2.62 -27.23
N PRO A 32 -4.57 1.57 -27.93
CA PRO A 32 -3.77 0.38 -28.10
C PRO A 32 -2.43 0.72 -28.76
N TYR A 33 -1.35 0.22 -28.20
CA TYR A 33 -0.03 0.33 -28.82
C TYR A 33 0.11 -0.71 -29.94
N THR A 34 0.39 -0.27 -31.15
CA THR A 34 0.52 -1.12 -32.34
C THR A 34 1.94 -1.16 -32.91
N GLY A 35 2.88 -0.50 -32.25
CA GLY A 35 4.29 -0.46 -32.63
C GLY A 35 5.09 -1.63 -32.05
N ASP A 36 6.40 -1.46 -32.05
CA ASP A 36 7.38 -2.37 -31.47
C ASP A 36 8.10 -1.76 -30.27
N ASP A 37 9.10 -2.42 -29.74
CA ASP A 37 9.85 -2.00 -28.56
C ASP A 37 10.93 -0.92 -28.86
N SER A 38 11.01 -0.39 -30.08
CA SER A 38 12.04 0.59 -30.49
C SER A 38 12.04 1.89 -29.67
N PHE A 39 10.90 2.22 -29.05
CA PHE A 39 10.76 3.38 -28.16
C PHE A 39 11.38 3.19 -26.78
N LEU A 40 11.68 1.95 -26.37
CA LEU A 40 12.23 1.67 -25.04
C LEU A 40 13.62 2.23 -24.91
N LYS A 41 13.86 2.93 -23.83
CA LYS A 41 15.17 3.43 -23.46
C LYS A 41 15.83 2.48 -22.44
N PRO A 42 17.17 2.32 -22.47
CA PRO A 42 17.85 1.57 -21.42
C PRO A 42 17.64 2.23 -20.06
N SER A 43 17.76 1.43 -19.00
CA SER A 43 17.68 1.95 -17.63
C SER A 43 18.72 3.03 -17.38
N SER A 44 18.36 4.04 -16.58
CA SER A 44 19.27 5.11 -16.20
C SER A 44 20.48 4.57 -15.42
N GLU A 45 21.58 5.34 -15.40
CA GLU A 45 22.75 5.00 -14.59
C GLU A 45 22.39 4.88 -13.09
N LYS A 46 21.56 5.78 -12.59
CA LYS A 46 21.07 5.72 -11.21
C LYS A 46 20.35 4.41 -10.93
N THR A 47 19.41 4.01 -11.78
CA THR A 47 18.69 2.74 -11.64
C THR A 47 19.65 1.55 -11.65
N ARG A 48 20.66 1.55 -12.52
CA ARG A 48 21.67 0.48 -12.55
C ARG A 48 22.49 0.41 -11.27
N LYS A 49 22.88 1.57 -10.69
CA LYS A 49 23.60 1.60 -9.41
C LYS A 49 22.76 0.97 -8.29
N VAL A 50 21.48 1.36 -8.16
CA VAL A 50 20.58 0.80 -7.15
C VAL A 50 20.39 -0.70 -7.36
N TRP A 51 20.18 -1.13 -8.61
CA TRP A 51 20.03 -2.55 -8.96
C TRP A 51 21.28 -3.37 -8.59
N ASN A 52 22.47 -2.90 -8.94
CA ASN A 52 23.70 -3.58 -8.62
C ASN A 52 23.92 -3.69 -7.12
N LYS A 53 23.69 -2.59 -6.38
CA LYS A 53 23.80 -2.58 -4.91
C LYS A 53 22.87 -3.61 -4.28
N LEU A 54 21.61 -3.63 -4.69
CA LEU A 54 20.62 -4.59 -4.17
C LEU A 54 20.99 -6.03 -4.56
N THR A 55 21.50 -6.25 -5.77
CA THR A 55 21.95 -7.58 -6.22
C THR A 55 23.08 -8.12 -5.34
N GLU A 56 24.05 -7.27 -5.00
CA GLU A 56 25.15 -7.66 -4.10
C GLU A 56 24.63 -7.96 -2.67
N MET A 57 23.69 -7.16 -2.17
CA MET A 57 23.06 -7.44 -0.89
C MET A 57 22.33 -8.79 -0.89
N PHE A 58 21.61 -9.16 -1.95
CA PHE A 58 20.99 -10.47 -2.08
C PHE A 58 21.99 -11.63 -2.12
N LYS A 59 23.16 -11.45 -2.75
CA LYS A 59 24.23 -12.46 -2.70
C LYS A 59 24.71 -12.69 -1.28
N VAL A 60 25.00 -11.60 -0.56
CA VAL A 60 25.42 -11.69 0.84
C VAL A 60 24.36 -12.35 1.71
N GLU A 61 23.08 -12.02 1.52
CA GLU A 61 21.99 -12.65 2.27
C GLU A 61 21.89 -14.16 2.00
N ARG A 62 22.11 -14.62 0.77
CA ARG A 62 22.14 -16.05 0.43
C ARG A 62 23.30 -16.80 1.08
N GLU A 63 24.44 -16.16 1.21
CA GLU A 63 25.64 -16.76 1.78
C GLU A 63 25.66 -16.76 3.29
N LYS A 64 25.18 -15.69 3.91
CA LYS A 64 25.33 -15.42 5.37
C LYS A 64 24.01 -15.52 6.14
N GLY A 65 22.87 -15.61 5.47
CA GLY A 65 21.56 -15.57 6.08
C GLY A 65 20.95 -14.16 6.13
N VAL A 66 19.83 -14.01 6.83
CA VAL A 66 19.05 -12.77 6.91
C VAL A 66 19.90 -11.59 7.36
N TYR A 67 19.77 -10.48 6.67
CA TYR A 67 20.56 -9.26 6.87
C TYR A 67 20.28 -8.60 8.22
N ASP A 68 18.98 -8.39 8.51
CA ASP A 68 18.51 -7.73 9.71
C ASP A 68 17.03 -8.09 9.96
N THR A 69 16.63 -8.08 11.21
CA THR A 69 15.25 -8.43 11.61
C THR A 69 14.80 -7.59 12.79
N GLU A 70 13.60 -7.04 12.68
CA GLU A 70 12.93 -6.40 13.80
C GLU A 70 12.40 -7.46 14.77
N THR A 71 12.63 -7.28 16.07
CA THR A 71 12.23 -8.24 17.10
C THR A 71 11.19 -7.70 18.09
N LYS A 72 10.89 -6.38 18.04
CA LYS A 72 10.05 -5.69 19.03
C LYS A 72 8.88 -4.96 18.43
N LEU A 73 9.11 -4.23 17.35
CA LEU A 73 8.13 -3.28 16.82
C LEU A 73 7.25 -3.93 15.76
N PRO A 74 5.95 -4.13 16.03
CA PRO A 74 5.00 -4.53 15.01
C PRO A 74 4.93 -3.49 13.90
N GLN A 75 4.88 -3.95 12.67
CA GLN A 75 4.84 -3.08 11.52
C GLN A 75 3.52 -2.30 11.43
N SER A 76 3.65 -1.02 11.12
CA SER A 76 2.56 -0.12 10.78
C SER A 76 3.07 0.93 9.77
N ILE A 77 2.20 1.84 9.34
CA ILE A 77 2.58 2.93 8.42
C ILE A 77 3.72 3.76 8.99
N THR A 78 3.73 4.02 10.30
CA THR A 78 4.65 4.93 10.98
C THR A 78 5.71 4.25 11.86
N THR A 79 5.75 2.92 11.93
CA THR A 79 6.70 2.21 12.80
C THR A 79 8.15 2.51 12.46
N TYR A 80 8.47 2.59 11.18
CA TYR A 80 9.84 2.82 10.71
C TYR A 80 9.97 4.19 10.08
N GLY A 81 11.14 4.81 10.27
CA GLY A 81 11.55 5.95 9.50
C GLY A 81 11.70 5.63 8.00
N PRO A 82 12.04 6.64 7.18
CA PRO A 82 12.22 6.44 5.74
C PRO A 82 13.41 5.53 5.44
N GLY A 83 13.15 4.43 4.73
CA GLY A 83 14.17 3.48 4.28
C GLY A 83 14.57 3.69 2.83
N TYR A 84 15.84 3.44 2.53
CA TYR A 84 16.44 3.58 1.19
C TYR A 84 17.37 2.42 0.91
N ILE A 85 17.41 1.97 -0.35
CA ILE A 85 18.50 1.12 -0.84
C ILE A 85 19.76 1.98 -1.08
N ASP A 86 19.55 3.11 -1.76
CA ASP A 86 20.58 4.10 -2.06
C ASP A 86 19.93 5.47 -2.26
N LYS A 87 19.92 6.27 -1.20
CA LYS A 87 19.21 7.55 -1.15
C LYS A 87 19.55 8.51 -2.30
N ASP A 88 20.80 8.48 -2.78
CA ASP A 88 21.28 9.42 -3.79
C ASP A 88 20.92 8.97 -5.23
N ASN A 89 20.66 7.68 -5.41
CA ASN A 89 20.44 7.09 -6.71
C ASN A 89 18.99 6.58 -6.94
N GLU A 90 18.17 6.48 -5.90
CA GLU A 90 16.75 6.09 -6.08
C GLU A 90 15.95 7.19 -6.78
N VAL A 91 15.23 6.81 -7.83
CA VAL A 91 14.31 7.71 -8.55
C VAL A 91 12.93 7.68 -7.90
N VAL A 92 12.47 6.50 -7.50
CA VAL A 92 11.28 6.26 -6.68
C VAL A 92 11.76 5.70 -5.34
N VAL A 93 11.36 6.33 -4.25
CA VAL A 93 11.84 6.00 -2.90
C VAL A 93 10.76 5.36 -2.05
N GLY A 94 11.18 4.52 -1.12
CA GLY A 94 10.33 3.95 -0.09
C GLY A 94 10.57 2.45 0.10
N LEU A 95 10.80 2.06 1.33
CA LEU A 95 10.93 0.68 1.76
C LEU A 95 9.88 0.34 2.82
N GLN A 96 9.57 -0.91 2.95
CA GLN A 96 8.64 -1.43 3.94
C GLN A 96 9.16 -1.24 5.37
N THR A 97 10.49 -1.28 5.54
CA THR A 97 11.21 -0.99 6.78
C THR A 97 12.16 0.18 6.58
N ASP A 98 12.94 0.54 7.59
CA ASP A 98 13.94 1.60 7.55
C ASP A 98 15.26 1.22 6.88
N ALA A 99 15.43 -0.08 6.53
CA ALA A 99 16.63 -0.57 5.87
C ALA A 99 16.29 -1.64 4.80
N PRO A 100 17.11 -1.74 3.73
CA PRO A 100 16.92 -2.76 2.73
C PRO A 100 17.16 -4.15 3.31
N LEU A 101 16.33 -5.13 2.89
CA LEU A 101 16.33 -6.53 3.32
C LEU A 101 16.05 -6.77 4.81
N LYS A 102 15.80 -5.74 5.59
CA LYS A 102 15.38 -5.89 6.98
C LYS A 102 13.97 -6.51 7.04
N ARG A 103 13.82 -7.56 7.82
CA ARG A 103 12.53 -8.24 8.05
C ARG A 103 11.75 -7.49 9.13
N GLY A 104 10.49 -7.20 8.87
CA GLY A 104 9.57 -6.60 9.82
C GLY A 104 8.68 -7.65 10.50
N ILE A 105 8.11 -7.31 11.66
CA ILE A 105 7.08 -8.12 12.29
C ILE A 105 5.74 -7.78 11.67
N PHE A 106 5.08 -8.76 11.05
CA PHE A 106 3.77 -8.62 10.44
C PHE A 106 2.68 -9.22 11.33
N PRO A 107 2.01 -8.41 12.15
CA PRO A 107 1.01 -8.94 13.09
C PRO A 107 -0.12 -9.71 12.42
N LYS A 108 -0.46 -9.34 11.20
CA LYS A 108 -1.57 -9.94 10.44
C LYS A 108 -1.23 -11.28 9.80
N GLY A 109 0.05 -11.63 9.71
CA GLY A 109 0.53 -12.92 9.23
C GLY A 109 0.43 -14.07 10.25
N GLY A 110 0.05 -13.76 11.47
CA GLY A 110 0.03 -14.71 12.58
C GLY A 110 1.32 -14.68 13.42
N ILE A 111 1.18 -14.32 14.70
CA ILE A 111 2.34 -14.13 15.59
C ILE A 111 3.19 -15.41 15.71
N ARG A 112 2.58 -16.59 15.67
CA ARG A 112 3.29 -17.86 15.70
C ARG A 112 4.20 -18.05 14.48
N MET A 113 3.75 -17.62 13.28
CA MET A 113 4.58 -17.70 12.06
C MET A 113 5.75 -16.72 12.14
N VAL A 114 5.51 -15.54 12.70
CA VAL A 114 6.55 -14.53 12.94
C VAL A 114 7.60 -15.09 13.90
N GLU A 115 7.17 -15.65 15.03
CA GLU A 115 8.06 -16.27 16.02
C GLU A 115 8.91 -17.39 15.41
N ASN A 116 8.30 -18.34 14.71
CA ASN A 116 9.02 -19.42 14.04
C ASN A 116 10.02 -18.89 12.99
N SER A 117 9.67 -17.85 12.27
CA SER A 117 10.57 -17.24 11.29
C SER A 117 11.76 -16.57 11.96
N LEU A 118 11.55 -15.85 13.05
CA LEU A 118 12.62 -15.23 13.82
C LEU A 118 13.58 -16.27 14.37
N GLU A 119 13.05 -17.33 15.01
CA GLU A 119 13.85 -18.42 15.58
C GLU A 119 14.68 -19.15 14.53
N ALA A 120 14.13 -19.37 13.32
CA ALA A 120 14.85 -20.01 12.23
C ALA A 120 16.12 -19.23 11.79
N TYR A 121 16.20 -17.95 12.10
CA TYR A 121 17.35 -17.09 11.81
C TYR A 121 18.12 -16.66 13.07
N GLY A 122 17.86 -17.28 14.20
CA GLY A 122 18.56 -17.01 15.46
C GLY A 122 18.10 -15.77 16.22
N TYR A 123 16.92 -15.24 15.90
CA TYR A 123 16.29 -14.14 16.59
C TYR A 123 15.18 -14.63 17.52
N HIS A 124 14.83 -13.81 18.49
CA HIS A 124 13.74 -14.11 19.42
C HIS A 124 12.71 -12.97 19.42
N LEU A 125 11.44 -13.33 19.40
CA LEU A 125 10.35 -12.37 19.50
C LEU A 125 10.33 -11.76 20.92
N ASP A 126 10.16 -10.44 20.98
CA ASP A 126 9.99 -9.75 22.26
C ASP A 126 8.77 -10.31 23.03
N PRO A 127 8.94 -10.69 24.32
CA PRO A 127 7.85 -11.29 25.09
C PRO A 127 6.61 -10.42 25.24
N MET A 128 6.78 -9.08 25.35
CA MET A 128 5.66 -8.16 25.45
C MET A 128 4.88 -8.08 24.13
N THR A 129 5.59 -8.03 23.00
CA THR A 129 4.98 -8.09 21.67
C THR A 129 4.18 -9.38 21.49
N LYS A 130 4.74 -10.52 21.89
CA LYS A 130 4.04 -11.81 21.87
C LYS A 130 2.77 -11.76 22.72
N GLU A 131 2.84 -11.25 23.95
CA GLU A 131 1.68 -11.11 24.83
C GLU A 131 0.58 -10.23 24.23
N ILE A 132 0.94 -9.10 23.64
CA ILE A 132 -0.03 -8.19 22.98
C ILE A 132 -0.82 -8.96 21.93
N PHE A 133 -0.15 -9.69 21.05
CA PHE A 133 -0.81 -10.36 19.92
C PHE A 133 -1.43 -11.73 20.25
N THR A 134 -1.09 -12.34 21.36
CA THR A 134 -1.71 -13.62 21.78
C THR A 134 -2.83 -13.42 22.78
N LYS A 135 -2.75 -12.40 23.63
CA LYS A 135 -3.71 -12.16 24.71
C LYS A 135 -4.69 -11.03 24.43
N TYR A 136 -4.20 -9.89 23.93
CA TYR A 136 -4.99 -8.68 23.79
C TYR A 136 -5.48 -8.41 22.38
N ARG A 137 -4.82 -8.94 21.38
CA ARG A 137 -5.20 -8.79 19.96
C ARG A 137 -5.26 -10.15 19.29
N LYS A 138 -6.10 -10.25 18.26
CA LYS A 138 -6.11 -11.38 17.35
C LYS A 138 -5.54 -10.94 16.00
N THR A 139 -4.71 -11.79 15.42
CA THR A 139 -4.33 -11.65 14.02
C THR A 139 -5.55 -11.94 13.13
N HIS A 140 -5.49 -11.56 11.85
CA HIS A 140 -6.54 -11.90 10.90
C HIS A 140 -6.84 -13.41 10.87
N ASN A 141 -5.82 -14.25 10.83
CA ASN A 141 -5.99 -15.70 10.82
C ASN A 141 -6.65 -16.22 12.09
N GLU A 142 -6.22 -15.76 13.26
CA GLU A 142 -6.81 -16.17 14.53
C GLU A 142 -8.26 -15.71 14.65
N GLY A 143 -8.60 -14.52 14.17
CA GLY A 143 -9.96 -14.02 14.10
C GLY A 143 -10.84 -14.93 13.24
N VAL A 144 -10.36 -15.31 12.06
CA VAL A 144 -11.09 -16.22 11.15
C VAL A 144 -11.27 -17.60 11.78
N PHE A 145 -10.21 -18.21 12.31
CA PHE A 145 -10.29 -19.54 12.94
C PHE A 145 -11.18 -19.55 14.19
N SER A 146 -11.16 -18.48 14.97
CA SER A 146 -12.01 -18.37 16.15
C SER A 146 -13.51 -18.20 15.84
N ALA A 147 -13.85 -17.86 14.61
CA ALA A 147 -15.26 -17.79 14.16
C ALA A 147 -15.84 -19.14 13.72
N TYR A 148 -15.00 -20.16 13.52
CA TYR A 148 -15.45 -21.49 13.14
C TYR A 148 -16.02 -22.26 14.32
N THR A 149 -17.11 -22.99 14.08
CA THR A 149 -17.62 -23.97 15.03
C THR A 149 -16.73 -25.22 15.03
N GLU A 150 -16.84 -26.04 16.09
CA GLU A 150 -16.12 -27.32 16.15
C GLU A 150 -16.50 -28.26 15.00
N GLU A 151 -17.75 -28.24 14.55
CA GLU A 151 -18.22 -29.00 13.39
C GLU A 151 -17.56 -28.54 12.10
N MET A 152 -17.45 -27.22 11.88
CA MET A 152 -16.75 -26.65 10.72
C MET A 152 -15.27 -27.01 10.74
N LEU A 153 -14.63 -26.95 11.91
CA LEU A 153 -13.22 -27.33 12.06
C LEU A 153 -13.02 -28.83 11.82
N ALA A 154 -13.95 -29.68 12.29
CA ALA A 154 -13.91 -31.13 12.03
C ALA A 154 -14.09 -31.44 10.54
N ALA A 155 -15.06 -30.82 9.89
CA ALA A 155 -15.32 -30.96 8.46
C ALA A 155 -14.12 -30.48 7.62
N ARG A 156 -13.45 -29.40 8.04
CA ARG A 156 -12.23 -28.90 7.40
C ARG A 156 -11.06 -29.88 7.56
N ARG A 157 -10.85 -30.42 8.76
CA ARG A 157 -9.80 -31.40 9.01
C ARG A 157 -9.99 -32.70 8.21
N SER A 158 -11.23 -33.13 8.03
CA SER A 158 -11.58 -34.32 7.23
C SER A 158 -11.67 -34.04 5.71
N ALA A 159 -11.38 -32.81 5.28
CA ALA A 159 -11.47 -32.39 3.89
C ALA A 159 -12.87 -32.48 3.26
N ILE A 160 -13.94 -32.58 4.05
CA ILE A 160 -15.32 -32.49 3.59
C ILE A 160 -15.61 -31.07 3.07
N ILE A 161 -15.08 -30.08 3.78
CA ILE A 161 -15.13 -28.67 3.38
C ILE A 161 -13.73 -28.21 2.98
N THR A 162 -13.63 -27.57 1.81
CA THR A 162 -12.37 -26.98 1.30
C THR A 162 -12.63 -25.55 0.86
N GLY A 163 -11.56 -24.76 0.70
CA GLY A 163 -11.67 -23.40 0.20
C GLY A 163 -12.34 -22.42 1.14
N LEU A 164 -12.30 -22.68 2.44
CA LEU A 164 -12.81 -21.75 3.44
C LEU A 164 -12.04 -20.43 3.46
N PRO A 165 -12.67 -19.33 3.91
CA PRO A 165 -12.07 -17.99 3.94
C PRO A 165 -10.75 -17.88 4.72
N ASP A 166 -10.46 -18.82 5.64
CA ASP A 166 -9.22 -18.83 6.41
C ASP A 166 -7.94 -18.83 5.56
N ALA A 167 -7.98 -19.46 4.38
CA ALA A 167 -6.85 -19.48 3.46
C ALA A 167 -6.72 -18.18 2.64
N TYR A 168 -7.84 -17.52 2.32
CA TYR A 168 -7.92 -16.40 1.38
C TYR A 168 -8.76 -15.22 1.91
N GLY A 169 -9.10 -15.23 3.17
CA GLY A 169 -9.96 -14.24 3.79
C GLY A 169 -9.40 -12.81 3.82
N ARG A 170 -8.13 -12.64 3.49
CA ARG A 170 -7.54 -11.31 3.29
C ARG A 170 -8.06 -10.61 2.04
N GLY A 171 -8.75 -11.34 1.17
CA GLY A 171 -9.18 -10.84 -0.11
C GLY A 171 -8.02 -10.42 -1.02
N ARG A 172 -8.31 -10.31 -2.30
CA ARG A 172 -7.40 -9.68 -3.24
C ARG A 172 -7.89 -8.25 -3.44
N ILE A 173 -7.22 -7.30 -2.81
CA ILE A 173 -7.60 -5.90 -2.85
C ILE A 173 -6.82 -5.22 -3.97
N ILE A 174 -7.54 -4.53 -4.84
CA ILE A 174 -6.97 -3.53 -5.73
C ILE A 174 -7.37 -2.19 -5.14
N GLY A 175 -6.46 -1.57 -4.38
CA GLY A 175 -6.67 -0.24 -3.84
C GLY A 175 -6.66 0.81 -4.94
N ASP A 176 -7.49 1.83 -4.82
CA ASP A 176 -7.43 2.96 -5.74
C ASP A 176 -6.40 4.00 -5.26
N TYR A 177 -5.12 3.62 -5.35
CA TYR A 177 -3.98 4.44 -4.94
C TYR A 177 -3.83 5.70 -5.78
N ARG A 178 -4.48 5.76 -6.96
CA ARG A 178 -4.50 6.91 -7.88
C ARG A 178 -5.15 8.13 -7.25
N ARG A 179 -6.09 7.93 -6.33
CA ARG A 179 -6.80 9.03 -5.66
C ARG A 179 -5.87 9.97 -4.91
N VAL A 180 -4.77 9.46 -4.37
CA VAL A 180 -3.76 10.30 -3.70
C VAL A 180 -3.11 11.24 -4.71
N ALA A 181 -2.71 10.74 -5.88
CA ALA A 181 -2.12 11.57 -6.92
C ALA A 181 -3.13 12.57 -7.52
N LEU A 182 -4.39 12.15 -7.69
CA LEU A 182 -5.44 12.97 -8.30
C LEU A 182 -5.94 14.10 -7.38
N TYR A 183 -6.15 13.79 -6.11
CA TYR A 183 -6.90 14.68 -5.21
C TYR A 183 -6.09 15.19 -4.02
N GLY A 184 -5.03 14.48 -3.64
CA GLY A 184 -4.33 14.70 -2.38
C GLY A 184 -5.13 14.23 -1.16
N THR A 185 -4.43 14.01 -0.05
CA THR A 185 -5.05 13.51 1.19
C THR A 185 -5.96 14.52 1.86
N ALA A 186 -5.67 15.83 1.74
CA ALA A 186 -6.54 16.86 2.32
C ALA A 186 -7.98 16.75 1.81
N ARG A 187 -8.17 16.53 0.50
CA ARG A 187 -9.49 16.30 -0.08
C ARG A 187 -10.10 14.99 0.41
N LEU A 188 -9.31 13.92 0.45
CA LEU A 188 -9.79 12.61 0.89
C LEU A 188 -10.24 12.63 2.36
N ILE A 189 -9.51 13.34 3.23
CA ILE A 189 -9.87 13.53 4.64
C ILE A 189 -11.16 14.36 4.75
N GLU A 190 -11.28 15.44 3.98
CA GLU A 190 -12.49 16.26 4.01
C GLU A 190 -13.72 15.47 3.54
N ASP A 191 -13.61 14.69 2.47
CA ASP A 191 -14.69 13.81 2.01
C ASP A 191 -15.13 12.82 3.10
N LYS A 192 -14.18 12.27 3.87
CA LYS A 192 -14.45 11.39 5.03
C LYS A 192 -15.15 12.14 6.16
N LYS A 193 -14.70 13.34 6.49
CA LYS A 193 -15.36 14.19 7.50
C LYS A 193 -16.80 14.55 7.11
N GLN A 194 -17.03 14.83 5.84
CA GLN A 194 -18.39 15.07 5.33
C GLN A 194 -19.26 13.81 5.41
N PHE A 195 -18.70 12.64 5.15
CA PHE A 195 -19.41 11.38 5.35
C PHE A 195 -19.71 11.14 6.83
N GLN A 196 -18.77 11.39 7.73
CA GLN A 196 -18.97 11.26 9.19
C GLN A 196 -20.11 12.16 9.68
N LYS A 197 -20.17 13.42 9.24
CA LYS A 197 -21.30 14.32 9.55
C LYS A 197 -22.67 13.78 9.11
N ARG A 198 -22.72 13.05 8.00
CA ARG A 198 -23.97 12.40 7.55
C ARG A 198 -24.36 11.22 8.44
N LEU A 199 -23.41 10.53 9.03
CA LEU A 199 -23.69 9.49 10.03
C LEU A 199 -24.19 10.08 11.35
N ASP A 200 -23.71 11.27 11.73
CA ASP A 200 -24.06 11.93 12.99
C ASP A 200 -25.54 12.31 13.12
N ILE A 201 -26.23 12.49 11.99
CA ILE A 201 -27.65 12.82 11.96
C ILE A 201 -28.58 11.61 11.83
N GLN A 202 -28.02 10.41 11.77
CA GLN A 202 -28.79 9.16 11.68
C GLN A 202 -29.12 8.62 13.07
N GLU A 203 -30.17 7.80 13.15
CA GLU A 203 -30.51 7.13 14.40
C GLU A 203 -29.36 6.18 14.81
N LEU A 204 -28.97 6.28 16.08
CA LEU A 204 -27.85 5.53 16.61
C LEU A 204 -28.19 4.05 16.73
N ASN A 205 -27.45 3.20 16.01
CA ASN A 205 -27.49 1.75 16.07
C ASN A 205 -26.10 1.16 15.87
N ASP A 206 -25.96 -0.16 15.96
CA ASP A 206 -24.68 -0.88 15.81
C ASP A 206 -23.96 -0.56 14.52
N GLU A 207 -24.67 -0.44 13.42
CA GLU A 207 -24.11 -0.19 12.10
C GLU A 207 -23.54 1.24 12.02
N ILE A 208 -24.30 2.22 12.53
CA ILE A 208 -23.86 3.61 12.56
C ILE A 208 -22.63 3.78 13.46
N ILE A 209 -22.61 3.12 14.62
CA ILE A 209 -21.44 3.14 15.53
C ILE A 209 -20.21 2.59 14.80
N ARG A 210 -20.29 1.41 14.19
CA ARG A 210 -19.16 0.79 13.47
C ARG A 210 -18.69 1.64 12.29
N ASN A 211 -19.63 2.18 11.51
CA ASN A 211 -19.26 3.05 10.38
C ASN A 211 -18.55 4.32 10.85
N ARG A 212 -18.94 4.89 11.97
CA ARG A 212 -18.26 6.06 12.54
C ARG A 212 -16.85 5.73 13.00
N GLU A 213 -16.68 4.61 13.72
CA GLU A 213 -15.36 4.13 14.15
C GLU A 213 -14.46 3.89 12.95
N GLU A 214 -14.96 3.18 11.93
CA GLU A 214 -14.20 2.89 10.71
C GLU A 214 -13.80 4.17 9.97
N VAL A 215 -14.70 5.12 9.79
CA VAL A 215 -14.37 6.40 9.12
C VAL A 215 -13.34 7.19 9.92
N THR A 216 -13.43 7.17 11.25
CA THR A 216 -12.43 7.81 12.13
C THR A 216 -11.05 7.18 11.94
N GLU A 217 -10.96 5.85 11.93
CA GLU A 217 -9.72 5.13 11.70
C GLU A 217 -9.16 5.38 10.28
N GLN A 218 -10.03 5.49 9.28
CA GLN A 218 -9.61 5.85 7.92
C GLN A 218 -9.01 7.26 7.85
N ILE A 219 -9.54 8.22 8.61
CA ILE A 219 -8.98 9.58 8.73
C ILE A 219 -7.60 9.53 9.41
N HIS A 220 -7.47 8.79 10.52
CA HIS A 220 -6.19 8.60 11.21
C HIS A 220 -5.14 7.95 10.29
N ALA A 221 -5.53 6.92 9.55
CA ALA A 221 -4.64 6.26 8.59
C ALA A 221 -4.15 7.20 7.48
N LEU A 222 -5.01 8.09 6.98
CA LEU A 222 -4.59 9.13 6.02
C LEU A 222 -3.62 10.13 6.65
N GLN A 223 -3.83 10.52 7.91
CA GLN A 223 -2.91 11.42 8.63
C GLN A 223 -1.56 10.75 8.91
N ASP A 224 -1.55 9.46 9.23
CA ASP A 224 -0.31 8.69 9.39
C ASP A 224 0.42 8.51 8.06
N PHE A 225 -0.33 8.34 6.99
CA PHE A 225 0.22 8.34 5.64
C PHE A 225 0.88 9.69 5.28
N GLU A 226 0.26 10.82 5.62
CA GLU A 226 0.87 12.14 5.47
C GLU A 226 2.21 12.26 6.21
N LYS A 227 2.27 11.78 7.47
CA LYS A 227 3.50 11.76 8.26
C LYS A 227 4.58 10.91 7.61
N MET A 228 4.22 9.71 7.12
CA MET A 228 5.14 8.83 6.40
C MET A 228 5.70 9.53 5.14
N CYS A 229 4.85 10.13 4.33
CA CYS A 229 5.26 10.81 3.10
C CYS A 229 6.13 12.04 3.38
N ALA A 230 5.78 12.82 4.40
CA ALA A 230 6.56 13.98 4.83
C ALA A 230 7.98 13.58 5.28
N ALA A 231 8.15 12.42 5.93
CA ALA A 231 9.46 11.89 6.30
C ALA A 231 10.34 11.56 5.08
N TYR A 232 9.72 11.19 3.95
CA TYR A 232 10.40 11.03 2.65
C TYR A 232 10.57 12.36 1.88
N GLY A 233 10.02 13.47 2.39
CA GLY A 233 10.10 14.79 1.76
C GLY A 233 8.99 15.08 0.74
N PHE A 234 7.88 14.35 0.77
CA PHE A 234 6.75 14.55 -0.14
C PHE A 234 5.53 15.11 0.58
N ASP A 235 4.94 16.16 0.00
CA ASP A 235 3.67 16.73 0.41
C ASP A 235 2.53 16.09 -0.41
N VAL A 236 1.87 15.11 0.18
CA VAL A 236 0.73 14.39 -0.41
C VAL A 236 -0.62 15.01 -0.05
N THR A 237 -0.63 16.13 0.69
CA THR A 237 -1.90 16.82 1.04
C THR A 237 -2.60 17.42 -0.17
N ARG A 238 -1.85 17.71 -1.21
CA ARG A 238 -2.29 18.27 -2.49
C ARG A 238 -2.19 17.23 -3.62
N PRO A 239 -2.85 17.47 -4.77
CA PRO A 239 -2.63 16.67 -5.98
C PRO A 239 -1.17 16.68 -6.45
N ALA A 240 -0.77 15.61 -7.13
CA ALA A 240 0.53 15.55 -7.79
C ALA A 240 0.60 16.59 -8.92
N LYS A 241 1.73 17.28 -9.05
CA LYS A 241 1.91 18.35 -10.03
C LYS A 241 2.44 17.85 -11.38
N ASP A 242 3.19 16.76 -11.37
CA ASP A 242 3.89 16.20 -12.53
C ASP A 242 3.91 14.66 -12.47
N ALA A 243 4.39 14.02 -13.54
CA ALA A 243 4.45 12.56 -13.65
C ALA A 243 5.35 11.93 -12.56
N ARG A 244 6.43 12.57 -12.19
CA ARG A 244 7.34 12.08 -11.15
C ARG A 244 6.65 12.03 -9.79
N GLU A 245 5.95 13.10 -9.41
CA GLU A 245 5.17 13.11 -8.16
C GLU A 245 4.02 12.10 -8.23
N ALA A 246 3.33 11.97 -9.36
CA ALA A 246 2.24 11.02 -9.51
C ALA A 246 2.71 9.57 -9.31
N VAL A 247 3.82 9.18 -9.91
CA VAL A 247 4.44 7.86 -9.70
C VAL A 247 4.77 7.64 -8.22
N GLN A 248 5.42 8.62 -7.60
CA GLN A 248 5.84 8.53 -6.21
C GLN A 248 4.64 8.47 -5.25
N PHE A 249 3.60 9.26 -5.48
CA PHE A 249 2.40 9.28 -4.65
C PHE A 249 1.64 7.96 -4.73
N VAL A 250 1.47 7.40 -5.93
CA VAL A 250 0.85 6.08 -6.12
C VAL A 250 1.67 5.00 -5.42
N TYR A 251 3.00 5.04 -5.56
CA TYR A 251 3.88 4.08 -4.91
C TYR A 251 3.84 4.17 -3.38
N LEU A 252 3.89 5.37 -2.80
CA LEU A 252 3.81 5.55 -1.36
C LEU A 252 2.45 5.13 -0.80
N ALA A 253 1.36 5.39 -1.52
CA ALA A 253 0.02 4.92 -1.12
C ALA A 253 -0.06 3.38 -1.13
N TYR A 254 0.51 2.74 -2.14
CA TYR A 254 0.65 1.28 -2.17
C TYR A 254 1.53 0.77 -1.03
N LEU A 255 2.67 1.42 -0.79
CA LEU A 255 3.60 1.06 0.28
C LEU A 255 2.95 1.17 1.67
N ALA A 256 2.17 2.20 1.93
CA ALA A 256 1.44 2.35 3.18
C ALA A 256 0.49 1.17 3.42
N ALA A 257 -0.26 0.77 2.38
CA ALA A 257 -1.12 -0.39 2.46
C ALA A 257 -0.33 -1.70 2.67
N VAL A 258 0.83 -1.85 2.03
CA VAL A 258 1.74 -3.00 2.24
C VAL A 258 2.27 -3.02 3.68
N LYS A 259 2.65 -1.88 4.23
CA LYS A 259 3.11 -1.77 5.61
C LYS A 259 2.03 -2.20 6.61
N ASP A 260 0.77 -1.88 6.34
CA ASP A 260 -0.33 -2.20 7.25
C ASP A 260 -0.78 -3.67 7.17
N GLN A 261 -0.76 -4.29 5.99
CA GLN A 261 -1.33 -5.63 5.81
C GLN A 261 -0.38 -6.67 5.20
N ASP A 262 0.92 -6.50 5.25
CA ASP A 262 1.97 -7.38 4.73
C ASP A 262 2.02 -7.59 3.19
N GLY A 263 1.16 -6.94 2.43
CA GLY A 263 1.18 -6.95 0.97
C GLY A 263 0.69 -8.24 0.31
N ALA A 264 0.11 -9.18 1.08
CA ALA A 264 -0.40 -10.42 0.50
C ALA A 264 -1.59 -10.15 -0.43
N ALA A 265 -1.47 -10.61 -1.68
CA ALA A 265 -2.51 -10.51 -2.69
C ALA A 265 -3.01 -9.08 -3.00
N MET A 266 -2.10 -8.12 -3.05
CA MET A 266 -2.36 -6.74 -3.45
C MET A 266 -1.94 -6.47 -4.89
N SER A 267 -2.69 -5.63 -5.59
CA SER A 267 -2.42 -5.22 -6.97
C SER A 267 -2.53 -3.72 -7.13
N ILE A 268 -1.75 -3.13 -8.04
CA ILE A 268 -1.82 -1.70 -8.33
C ILE A 268 -2.84 -1.38 -9.43
N GLY A 269 -3.08 -2.26 -10.36
CA GLY A 269 -4.08 -2.17 -11.43
C GLY A 269 -3.95 -0.98 -12.39
N ARG A 270 -3.83 -1.23 -13.69
CA ARG A 270 -3.80 -0.24 -14.79
C ARG A 270 -2.96 1.02 -14.54
N THR A 271 -1.85 0.88 -13.85
CA THR A 271 -1.01 2.00 -13.42
C THR A 271 -0.42 2.76 -14.59
N SER A 272 0.05 2.07 -15.63
CA SER A 272 0.62 2.68 -16.82
C SER A 272 -0.39 3.57 -17.55
N THR A 273 -1.61 3.08 -17.75
CA THR A 273 -2.68 3.85 -18.41
C THR A 273 -3.06 5.11 -17.61
N PHE A 274 -3.06 5.01 -16.28
CA PHE A 274 -3.30 6.16 -15.42
C PHE A 274 -2.16 7.17 -15.47
N LEU A 275 -0.91 6.71 -15.35
CA LEU A 275 0.26 7.59 -15.35
C LEU A 275 0.50 8.29 -16.68
N ASP A 276 0.03 7.72 -17.77
CA ASP A 276 0.08 8.34 -19.10
C ASP A 276 -0.57 9.75 -19.13
N ILE A 277 -1.55 9.99 -18.27
CA ILE A 277 -2.18 11.30 -18.08
C ILE A 277 -1.12 12.37 -17.74
N TYR A 278 -0.30 12.09 -16.73
CA TYR A 278 0.73 13.01 -16.26
C TYR A 278 1.93 13.06 -17.21
N ILE A 279 2.31 11.91 -17.76
CA ILE A 279 3.43 11.82 -18.73
C ILE A 279 3.11 12.65 -19.99
N GLU A 280 1.91 12.51 -20.54
CA GLU A 280 1.48 13.29 -21.70
C GLU A 280 1.44 14.80 -21.40
N LYS A 281 1.00 15.16 -20.20
CA LYS A 281 1.02 16.56 -19.76
C LYS A 281 2.46 17.10 -19.75
N ASP A 282 3.37 16.39 -19.08
CA ASP A 282 4.77 16.83 -18.95
C ASP A 282 5.51 16.89 -20.30
N ILE A 283 5.13 16.03 -21.27
CA ILE A 283 5.71 16.07 -22.63
C ILE A 283 5.21 17.29 -23.42
N ARG A 284 3.99 17.77 -23.13
CA ARG A 284 3.38 18.88 -23.86
C ARG A 284 3.72 20.27 -23.31
N GLU A 285 4.07 20.34 -22.03
CA GLU A 285 4.51 21.56 -21.35
C GLU A 285 6.04 21.75 -21.42
#